data_23059b0f95cf413c560cb54beaa270f1
#
_entry.id   23059b0f95cf413c560cb54beaa270f1
#
_cell.length_a   1.000
_cell.length_b   1.000
_cell.length_c   1.000
_cell.angle_alpha   90.00
_cell.angle_beta   90.00
_cell.angle_gamma   90.00
#
_symmetry.space_group_name_H-M   'P 1'
#
loop_
_entity.id
_entity.type
_entity.pdbx_description
1 polymer ?
#
loop_
_entity_poly.entity_id
_entity_poly.type
_entity_poly.pdbx_seq_one_letter_code
_entity_poly.pdbx_strand_id
1 'polypeptide(L)'
;MLSAERQPYTTGLIGGGEVLLGGEATLARGETYTTPWLYGSYGDGLNEVAARFHDYVRSCHPDLAVKPRPVILNTWEAVYFDHDYDTLKALADKAGDSGVERFVVDDGWFGSRRDSTSGLGDWQIAQDVWPDGPKSLKALADYVHGKGMEFGLWFEPEMVNPGFRRGPRPP
;
A
#
# COMPACT_ATOMS: atom_id res chain seq x y z
N MET A 1 -16.98 -1.42 -7.21
CA MET A 1 -17.84 -2.53 -7.71
C MET A 1 -17.90 -2.48 -9.21
N LEU A 2 -17.83 -3.64 -9.87
CA LEU A 2 -18.15 -3.79 -11.29
C LEU A 2 -19.39 -4.66 -11.41
N SER A 3 -20.30 -4.32 -12.29
CA SER A 3 -21.51 -5.10 -12.59
C SER A 3 -21.68 -5.26 -14.09
N ALA A 4 -22.17 -6.41 -14.51
CA ALA A 4 -22.63 -6.66 -15.86
C ALA A 4 -23.97 -7.37 -15.79
N GLU A 5 -24.96 -6.84 -16.48
CA GLU A 5 -26.33 -7.33 -16.44
C GLU A 5 -26.89 -7.44 -17.87
N ARG A 6 -27.58 -8.54 -18.17
CA ARG A 6 -28.35 -8.70 -19.38
C ARG A 6 -29.82 -8.41 -19.10
N GLN A 7 -30.33 -7.35 -19.65
CA GLN A 7 -31.73 -7.00 -19.50
C GLN A 7 -32.60 -7.67 -20.57
N PRO A 8 -33.87 -8.00 -20.25
CA PRO A 8 -34.74 -8.74 -21.17
C PRO A 8 -35.06 -8.01 -22.50
N TYR A 9 -34.99 -6.69 -22.48
CA TYR A 9 -35.44 -5.87 -23.61
C TYR A 9 -34.35 -4.96 -24.22
N THR A 10 -33.11 -5.07 -23.71
CA THR A 10 -31.98 -4.29 -24.20
C THR A 10 -30.72 -5.15 -24.31
N THR A 11 -29.69 -4.60 -24.96
CA THR A 11 -28.34 -5.16 -24.92
C THR A 11 -27.80 -5.10 -23.48
N GLY A 12 -26.71 -5.82 -23.21
CA GLY A 12 -26.11 -5.83 -21.86
C GLY A 12 -25.78 -4.46 -21.31
N LEU A 13 -25.90 -4.30 -20.01
CA LEU A 13 -25.48 -3.14 -19.24
C LEU A 13 -24.18 -3.46 -18.51
N ILE A 14 -23.20 -2.56 -18.59
CA ILE A 14 -21.97 -2.62 -17.78
C ILE A 14 -21.96 -1.40 -16.90
N GLY A 15 -21.77 -1.60 -15.60
CA GLY A 15 -21.67 -0.53 -14.62
C GLY A 15 -20.47 -0.69 -13.72
N GLY A 16 -19.97 0.43 -13.19
CA GLY A 16 -18.90 0.43 -12.23
C GLY A 16 -18.98 1.66 -11.31
N GLY A 17 -18.40 1.56 -10.13
CA GLY A 17 -18.36 2.65 -9.17
C GLY A 17 -17.98 2.20 -7.77
N GLU A 18 -17.98 3.14 -6.85
CA GLU A 18 -17.83 2.85 -5.42
C GLU A 18 -19.06 2.09 -4.89
N VAL A 19 -18.82 1.29 -3.87
CA VAL A 19 -19.89 0.71 -3.05
C VAL A 19 -20.03 1.57 -1.81
N LEU A 20 -21.06 2.38 -1.80
CA LEU A 20 -21.42 3.18 -0.63
C LEU A 20 -22.53 2.47 0.14
N LEU A 21 -22.28 2.19 1.41
CA LEU A 21 -23.26 1.56 2.30
C LEU A 21 -24.24 2.61 2.84
N GLY A 22 -25.38 2.16 3.35
CA GLY A 22 -26.37 3.04 3.96
C GLY A 22 -25.77 3.86 5.10
N GLY A 23 -25.87 5.19 5.01
CA GLY A 23 -25.27 6.14 5.97
C GLY A 23 -23.87 6.64 5.61
N GLU A 24 -23.21 6.05 4.61
CA GLU A 24 -21.98 6.59 4.03
C GLU A 24 -22.33 7.71 3.03
N ALA A 25 -21.41 8.66 2.90
CA ALA A 25 -21.55 9.79 1.96
C ALA A 25 -22.92 10.54 2.04
N THR A 26 -23.41 10.79 3.25
CA THR A 26 -24.59 11.62 3.46
C THR A 26 -24.29 13.07 3.08
N LEU A 27 -25.05 13.61 2.14
CA LEU A 27 -24.89 14.98 1.68
C LEU A 27 -25.92 15.89 2.34
N ALA A 28 -25.46 16.99 2.93
CA ALA A 28 -26.31 18.08 3.35
C ALA A 28 -26.73 18.94 2.13
N ARG A 29 -27.72 19.84 2.34
CA ARG A 29 -28.17 20.74 1.26
C ARG A 29 -27.00 21.62 0.78
N GLY A 30 -26.67 21.52 -0.51
CA GLY A 30 -25.62 22.31 -1.16
C GLY A 30 -24.25 21.64 -1.13
N GLU A 31 -24.08 20.49 -0.48
CA GLU A 31 -22.86 19.70 -0.55
C GLU A 31 -22.78 18.87 -1.85
N THR A 32 -21.57 18.62 -2.27
CA THR A 32 -21.26 17.82 -3.47
C THR A 32 -20.32 16.70 -3.09
N TYR A 33 -20.57 15.51 -3.61
CA TYR A 33 -19.66 14.36 -3.56
C TYR A 33 -19.10 14.11 -4.94
N THR A 34 -17.78 13.99 -5.04
CA THR A 34 -17.08 13.64 -6.28
C THR A 34 -16.58 12.23 -6.19
N THR A 35 -17.05 11.36 -7.07
CA THR A 35 -16.57 9.97 -7.15
C THR A 35 -15.16 9.93 -7.70
N PRO A 36 -14.37 8.86 -7.41
CA PRO A 36 -13.15 8.57 -8.14
C PRO A 36 -13.42 8.42 -9.65
N TRP A 37 -12.36 8.62 -10.45
CA TRP A 37 -12.42 8.40 -11.88
C TRP A 37 -12.75 6.94 -12.21
N LEU A 38 -13.71 6.74 -13.10
CA LEU A 38 -14.00 5.44 -13.68
C LEU A 38 -13.42 5.40 -15.10
N TYR A 39 -12.55 4.42 -15.34
CA TYR A 39 -11.91 4.24 -16.63
C TYR A 39 -12.59 3.10 -17.38
N GLY A 40 -12.99 3.36 -18.61
CA GLY A 40 -13.55 2.38 -19.54
C GLY A 40 -12.65 2.19 -20.75
N SER A 41 -12.62 0.98 -21.29
CA SER A 41 -11.95 0.66 -22.55
C SER A 41 -12.86 -0.16 -23.45
N TYR A 42 -12.61 -0.11 -24.73
CA TYR A 42 -13.32 -0.89 -25.75
C TYR A 42 -12.31 -1.49 -26.74
N GLY A 43 -12.72 -2.50 -27.48
CA GLY A 43 -11.86 -3.13 -28.50
C GLY A 43 -12.47 -4.41 -29.05
N ASP A 44 -11.83 -4.94 -30.07
CA ASP A 44 -12.18 -6.25 -30.63
C ASP A 44 -11.46 -7.35 -29.81
N GLY A 45 -12.18 -7.86 -28.81
CA GLY A 45 -11.69 -8.85 -27.86
C GLY A 45 -10.92 -8.27 -26.66
N LEU A 46 -10.71 -9.12 -25.66
CA LEU A 46 -10.14 -8.73 -24.38
C LEU A 46 -8.67 -8.25 -24.46
N ASN A 47 -7.92 -8.77 -25.43
CA ASN A 47 -6.51 -8.38 -25.59
C ASN A 47 -6.38 -6.93 -26.01
N GLU A 48 -7.23 -6.43 -26.91
CA GLU A 48 -7.21 -5.02 -27.32
C GLU A 48 -7.64 -4.11 -26.18
N VAL A 49 -8.70 -4.50 -25.45
CA VAL A 49 -9.15 -3.79 -24.24
C VAL A 49 -8.04 -3.69 -23.22
N ALA A 50 -7.35 -4.80 -22.94
CA ALA A 50 -6.24 -4.84 -21.98
C ALA A 50 -5.03 -4.00 -22.47
N ALA A 51 -4.68 -4.07 -23.73
CA ALA A 51 -3.56 -3.31 -24.31
C ALA A 51 -3.74 -1.79 -24.10
N ARG A 52 -4.95 -1.27 -24.30
CA ARG A 52 -5.26 0.15 -24.08
C ARG A 52 -5.07 0.56 -22.62
N PHE A 53 -5.50 -0.27 -21.65
CA PHE A 53 -5.22 -0.02 -20.24
C PHE A 53 -3.72 -0.08 -19.92
N HIS A 54 -2.99 -1.04 -20.49
CA HIS A 54 -1.55 -1.14 -20.30
C HIS A 54 -0.83 0.10 -20.82
N ASP A 55 -1.21 0.61 -21.98
CA ASP A 55 -0.62 1.80 -22.58
C ASP A 55 -0.91 3.04 -21.72
N TYR A 56 -2.16 3.16 -21.24
CA TYR A 56 -2.53 4.22 -20.31
C TYR A 56 -1.69 4.17 -19.03
N VAL A 57 -1.60 3.02 -18.37
CA VAL A 57 -0.81 2.87 -17.13
C VAL A 57 0.67 3.18 -17.38
N ARG A 58 1.24 2.73 -18.51
CA ARG A 58 2.62 3.08 -18.88
C ARG A 58 2.81 4.59 -19.09
N SER A 59 1.82 5.25 -19.68
CA SER A 59 1.87 6.71 -19.88
C SER A 59 1.84 7.49 -18.57
N CYS A 60 1.18 6.95 -17.52
CA CYS A 60 1.17 7.55 -16.19
C CYS A 60 2.51 7.38 -15.45
N HIS A 61 3.34 6.42 -15.86
CA HIS A 61 4.59 6.05 -15.19
C HIS A 61 5.75 5.91 -16.18
N PRO A 62 6.18 7.00 -16.84
CA PRO A 62 7.20 6.93 -17.88
C PRO A 62 8.55 6.41 -17.38
N ASP A 63 8.88 6.66 -16.12
CA ASP A 63 10.14 6.21 -15.51
C ASP A 63 10.24 4.67 -15.41
N LEU A 64 9.11 3.97 -15.37
CA LEU A 64 9.08 2.50 -15.33
C LEU A 64 9.54 1.85 -16.65
N ALA A 65 9.55 2.60 -17.75
CA ALA A 65 10.04 2.12 -19.04
C ALA A 65 11.57 2.07 -19.10
N VAL A 66 12.24 2.88 -18.28
CA VAL A 66 13.70 3.09 -18.32
C VAL A 66 14.41 2.61 -17.04
N LYS A 67 13.70 2.50 -15.93
CA LYS A 67 14.27 2.05 -14.65
C LYS A 67 13.94 0.56 -14.43
N PRO A 68 14.96 -0.31 -14.26
CA PRO A 68 14.73 -1.71 -13.91
C PRO A 68 13.94 -1.84 -12.61
N ARG A 69 13.17 -2.92 -12.48
CA ARG A 69 12.53 -3.27 -11.22
C ARG A 69 13.59 -3.76 -10.25
N PRO A 70 13.66 -3.21 -9.04
CA PRO A 70 14.63 -3.69 -8.05
C PRO A 70 14.28 -5.08 -7.55
N VAL A 71 15.29 -5.84 -7.20
CA VAL A 71 15.13 -7.08 -6.43
C VAL A 71 14.81 -6.69 -4.99
N ILE A 72 13.63 -7.07 -4.52
CA ILE A 72 13.08 -6.66 -3.22
C ILE A 72 13.11 -7.83 -2.26
N LEU A 73 13.65 -7.61 -1.04
CA LEU A 73 13.38 -8.43 0.13
C LEU A 73 12.38 -7.70 1.00
N ASN A 74 11.26 -8.35 1.28
CA ASN A 74 10.30 -7.94 2.29
C ASN A 74 10.48 -8.82 3.53
N THR A 75 10.45 -8.23 4.72
CA THR A 75 10.79 -8.94 5.96
C THR A 75 9.66 -9.81 6.52
N TRP A 76 8.44 -9.75 5.94
CA TRP A 76 7.28 -10.44 6.48
C TRP A 76 7.52 -11.92 6.80
N GLU A 77 7.88 -12.70 5.81
CA GLU A 77 8.07 -14.15 6.00
C GLU A 77 9.29 -14.52 6.88
N ALA A 78 10.17 -13.56 7.16
CA ALA A 78 11.33 -13.79 7.99
C ALA A 78 11.07 -13.55 9.47
N VAL A 79 10.27 -12.54 9.82
CA VAL A 79 10.11 -12.08 11.21
C VAL A 79 8.66 -11.79 11.62
N TYR A 80 7.72 -11.75 10.68
CA TYR A 80 6.34 -11.34 10.92
C TYR A 80 6.27 -10.03 11.73
N PHE A 81 5.59 -10.02 12.87
CA PHE A 81 5.48 -8.88 13.78
C PHE A 81 6.66 -8.73 14.76
N ASP A 82 7.55 -9.71 14.80
CA ASP A 82 8.65 -9.75 15.78
C ASP A 82 9.88 -8.98 15.27
N HIS A 83 9.75 -7.66 15.30
CA HIS A 83 10.80 -6.76 14.85
C HIS A 83 11.82 -6.51 15.97
N ASP A 84 13.05 -6.85 15.70
CA ASP A 84 14.23 -6.57 16.51
C ASP A 84 15.35 -5.99 15.63
N TYR A 85 16.02 -4.95 16.13
CA TYR A 85 17.05 -4.24 15.36
C TYR A 85 18.20 -5.16 14.91
N ASP A 86 18.70 -6.00 15.79
CA ASP A 86 19.86 -6.86 15.49
C ASP A 86 19.47 -7.96 14.50
N THR A 87 18.28 -8.53 14.63
CA THR A 87 17.73 -9.51 13.70
C THR A 87 17.53 -8.90 12.31
N LEU A 88 16.91 -7.72 12.22
CA LEU A 88 16.71 -7.03 10.93
C LEU A 88 18.03 -6.59 10.30
N LYS A 89 19.01 -6.18 11.10
CA LYS A 89 20.36 -5.88 10.63
C LYS A 89 21.06 -7.10 10.06
N ALA A 90 20.99 -8.23 10.76
CA ALA A 90 21.59 -9.49 10.27
C ALA A 90 20.90 -9.97 8.99
N LEU A 91 19.59 -9.77 8.86
CA LEU A 91 18.85 -10.05 7.63
C LEU A 91 19.29 -9.13 6.48
N ALA A 92 19.50 -7.84 6.75
CA ALA A 92 20.01 -6.88 5.77
C ALA A 92 21.43 -7.24 5.29
N ASP A 93 22.28 -7.77 6.15
CA ASP A 93 23.60 -8.29 5.74
C ASP A 93 23.47 -9.40 4.69
N LYS A 94 22.66 -10.40 4.99
CA LYS A 94 22.41 -11.52 4.06
C LYS A 94 21.73 -11.06 2.76
N ALA A 95 20.82 -10.10 2.87
CA ALA A 95 20.14 -9.53 1.71
C ALA A 95 21.13 -8.83 0.77
N GLY A 96 22.01 -7.98 1.31
CA GLY A 96 23.05 -7.31 0.53
C GLY A 96 24.02 -8.29 -0.15
N ASP A 97 24.49 -9.30 0.59
CA ASP A 97 25.36 -10.35 0.06
C ASP A 97 24.70 -11.19 -1.05
N SER A 98 23.37 -11.26 -1.05
CA SER A 98 22.57 -12.00 -2.05
C SER A 98 22.16 -11.16 -3.26
N GLY A 99 22.53 -9.87 -3.32
CA GLY A 99 22.22 -8.99 -4.44
C GLY A 99 20.81 -8.39 -4.37
N VAL A 100 20.21 -8.32 -3.20
CA VAL A 100 18.97 -7.55 -2.97
C VAL A 100 19.26 -6.07 -3.14
N GLU A 101 18.36 -5.36 -3.81
CA GLU A 101 18.49 -3.93 -4.12
C GLU A 101 17.60 -3.05 -3.26
N ARG A 102 16.54 -3.62 -2.67
CA ARG A 102 15.62 -2.91 -1.77
C ARG A 102 15.21 -3.80 -0.61
N PHE A 103 15.39 -3.30 0.61
CA PHE A 103 15.00 -3.94 1.86
C PHE A 103 13.75 -3.25 2.43
N VAL A 104 12.65 -4.00 2.58
CA VAL A 104 11.36 -3.46 3.05
C VAL A 104 11.02 -4.07 4.40
N VAL A 105 10.96 -3.22 5.44
CA VAL A 105 10.42 -3.61 6.74
C VAL A 105 8.90 -3.63 6.64
N ASP A 106 8.34 -4.81 6.88
CA ASP A 106 6.90 -5.06 6.78
C ASP A 106 6.15 -4.71 8.05
N ASP A 107 4.98 -5.24 8.21
CA ASP A 107 4.00 -5.01 9.26
C ASP A 107 4.61 -5.19 10.67
N GLY A 108 4.22 -4.33 11.62
CA GLY A 108 4.68 -4.40 13.01
C GLY A 108 5.62 -3.29 13.47
N TRP A 109 6.09 -2.40 12.56
CA TRP A 109 6.99 -1.30 12.94
C TRP A 109 6.29 -0.11 13.63
N PHE A 110 4.95 -0.07 13.62
CA PHE A 110 4.14 1.08 14.03
C PHE A 110 3.15 0.76 15.15
N GLY A 111 2.74 1.77 15.90
CA GLY A 111 1.68 1.77 16.90
C GLY A 111 1.68 0.56 17.82
N SER A 112 0.49 0.02 18.07
CA SER A 112 0.28 -1.22 18.83
C SER A 112 0.23 -2.47 17.95
N ARG A 113 0.71 -2.39 16.71
CA ARG A 113 0.64 -3.46 15.72
C ARG A 113 1.58 -4.62 16.05
N ARG A 114 1.08 -5.60 16.82
CA ARG A 114 1.80 -6.83 17.21
C ARG A 114 1.11 -8.10 16.77
N ASP A 115 -0.04 -7.94 16.15
CA ASP A 115 -0.84 -8.99 15.54
C ASP A 115 -1.79 -8.41 14.48
N SER A 116 -2.53 -9.27 13.77
CA SER A 116 -3.43 -8.86 12.69
C SER A 116 -4.70 -8.14 13.15
N THR A 117 -4.97 -8.03 14.45
CA THR A 117 -6.23 -7.51 15.00
C THR A 117 -6.15 -6.07 15.48
N SER A 118 -4.95 -5.49 15.54
CA SER A 118 -4.71 -4.17 16.14
C SER A 118 -3.79 -3.28 15.31
N GLY A 119 -3.81 -1.97 15.57
CA GLY A 119 -2.82 -0.98 15.14
C GLY A 119 -2.95 -0.43 13.73
N LEU A 120 -3.72 -1.01 12.82
CA LEU A 120 -3.90 -0.42 11.48
C LEU A 120 -4.55 0.95 11.57
N GLY A 121 -3.97 1.91 10.87
CA GLY A 121 -4.33 3.33 10.93
C GLY A 121 -3.47 4.17 11.88
N ASP A 122 -2.72 3.55 12.79
CA ASP A 122 -1.85 4.23 13.76
C ASP A 122 -0.38 4.20 13.28
N TRP A 123 -0.09 5.00 12.26
CA TRP A 123 1.21 5.04 11.56
C TRP A 123 2.28 5.82 12.34
N GLN A 124 2.34 5.61 13.65
CA GLN A 124 3.38 6.18 14.51
C GLN A 124 4.42 5.10 14.83
N ILE A 125 5.69 5.48 14.86
CA ILE A 125 6.77 4.54 15.17
C ILE A 125 6.57 3.98 16.58
N ALA A 126 6.52 2.67 16.70
CA ALA A 126 6.31 1.95 17.95
C ALA A 126 7.55 2.03 18.85
N GLN A 127 7.44 2.67 20.03
CA GLN A 127 8.58 2.86 20.93
C GLN A 127 9.02 1.59 21.65
N ASP A 128 8.14 0.60 21.79
CA ASP A 128 8.47 -0.72 22.35
C ASP A 128 9.32 -1.56 21.39
N VAL A 129 9.23 -1.29 20.08
CA VAL A 129 10.07 -1.89 19.03
C VAL A 129 11.29 -1.03 18.74
N TRP A 130 11.10 0.29 18.71
CA TRP A 130 12.11 1.29 18.37
C TRP A 130 12.31 2.26 19.55
N PRO A 131 13.14 1.90 20.55
CA PRO A 131 13.22 2.63 21.83
C PRO A 131 13.49 4.13 21.70
N ASP A 132 14.31 4.55 20.73
CA ASP A 132 14.57 5.96 20.43
C ASP A 132 13.65 6.51 19.33
N GLY A 133 12.55 5.82 19.04
CA GLY A 133 11.56 6.19 18.03
C GLY A 133 12.17 6.36 16.64
N PRO A 134 11.99 7.54 16.00
CA PRO A 134 12.51 7.80 14.66
C PRO A 134 14.02 7.59 14.50
N LYS A 135 14.81 7.79 15.56
CA LYS A 135 16.27 7.61 15.51
C LYS A 135 16.67 6.15 15.37
N SER A 136 16.00 5.24 16.11
CA SER A 136 16.26 3.79 15.98
C SER A 136 15.91 3.28 14.60
N LEU A 137 14.72 3.63 14.09
CA LEU A 137 14.29 3.22 12.74
C LEU A 137 15.20 3.82 11.65
N LYS A 138 15.60 5.10 11.83
CA LYS A 138 16.56 5.74 10.94
C LYS A 138 17.93 5.04 10.96
N ALA A 139 18.41 4.57 12.11
CA ALA A 139 19.67 3.85 12.19
C ALA A 139 19.64 2.57 11.35
N LEU A 140 18.52 1.83 11.33
CA LEU A 140 18.35 0.69 10.43
C LEU A 140 18.34 1.12 8.96
N ALA A 141 17.61 2.19 8.63
CA ALA A 141 17.57 2.70 7.26
C ALA A 141 18.97 3.13 6.77
N ASP A 142 19.73 3.85 7.61
CA ASP A 142 21.10 4.26 7.29
C ASP A 142 22.02 3.04 7.12
N TYR A 143 21.82 2.00 7.91
CA TYR A 143 22.58 0.74 7.78
C TYR A 143 22.29 0.04 6.45
N VAL A 144 21.01 -0.08 6.07
CA VAL A 144 20.57 -0.65 4.79
C VAL A 144 21.13 0.15 3.62
N HIS A 145 21.08 1.47 3.69
CA HIS A 145 21.70 2.36 2.69
C HIS A 145 23.21 2.15 2.59
N GLY A 146 23.87 1.97 3.74
CA GLY A 146 25.32 1.66 3.80
C GLY A 146 25.71 0.34 3.11
N LYS A 147 24.76 -0.57 2.92
CA LYS A 147 24.90 -1.80 2.14
C LYS A 147 24.59 -1.62 0.64
N GLY A 148 24.26 -0.41 0.21
CA GLY A 148 23.90 -0.11 -1.18
C GLY A 148 22.46 -0.42 -1.56
N MET A 149 21.61 -0.78 -0.60
CA MET A 149 20.20 -1.07 -0.83
C MET A 149 19.31 0.17 -0.57
N GLU A 150 18.18 0.24 -1.24
CA GLU A 150 17.08 1.16 -0.87
C GLU A 150 16.37 0.62 0.38
N PHE A 151 15.85 1.54 1.22
CA PHE A 151 15.04 1.19 2.39
C PHE A 151 13.57 1.51 2.15
N GLY A 152 12.66 0.64 2.56
CA GLY A 152 11.23 0.81 2.47
C GLY A 152 10.49 0.40 3.73
N LEU A 153 9.29 0.94 3.90
CA LEU A 153 8.34 0.55 4.94
C LEU A 153 7.03 0.11 4.28
N TRP A 154 6.41 -0.91 4.86
CA TRP A 154 5.09 -1.35 4.46
C TRP A 154 3.99 -0.48 5.09
N PHE A 155 2.94 -0.20 4.32
CA PHE A 155 1.74 0.49 4.75
C PHE A 155 0.49 -0.16 4.13
N GLU A 156 -0.61 -0.17 4.89
CA GLU A 156 -1.94 -0.59 4.43
C GLU A 156 -2.96 0.54 4.72
N PRO A 157 -2.92 1.63 3.94
CA PRO A 157 -3.69 2.85 4.23
C PRO A 157 -5.21 2.69 4.03
N GLU A 158 -5.64 1.66 3.33
CA GLU A 158 -7.04 1.32 3.05
C GLU A 158 -7.77 0.68 4.22
N MET A 159 -7.03 0.25 5.26
CA MET A 159 -7.59 -0.48 6.41
C MET A 159 -7.35 0.26 7.73
N VAL A 160 -8.33 0.19 8.62
CA VAL A 160 -8.27 0.74 9.98
C VAL A 160 -8.86 -0.26 10.95
N ASN A 161 -8.12 -0.60 12.01
CA ASN A 161 -8.65 -1.47 13.06
C ASN A 161 -9.67 -0.73 13.95
N PRO A 162 -10.70 -1.44 14.47
CA PRO A 162 -11.56 -0.91 15.51
C PRO A 162 -10.72 -0.47 16.72
N GLY A 163 -10.97 0.73 17.23
CA GLY A 163 -10.19 1.29 18.35
C GLY A 163 -9.12 2.30 17.94
N PHE A 164 -8.87 2.47 16.65
CA PHE A 164 -8.06 3.59 16.15
C PHE A 164 -8.59 4.91 16.71
N ARG A 165 -7.77 5.62 17.48
CA ARG A 165 -8.09 6.96 17.97
C ARG A 165 -7.62 7.97 16.95
N ARG A 166 -8.56 8.63 16.27
CA ARG A 166 -8.22 9.81 15.49
C ARG A 166 -7.53 10.81 16.41
N GLY A 167 -6.27 11.10 16.15
CA GLY A 167 -5.62 12.26 16.73
C GLY A 167 -6.39 13.55 16.44
N PRO A 168 -6.18 14.65 17.18
CA PRO A 168 -6.80 15.93 16.85
C PRO A 168 -6.46 16.29 15.41
N ARG A 169 -7.48 16.66 14.62
CA ARG A 169 -7.25 17.16 13.26
C ARG A 169 -6.32 18.37 13.37
N PRO A 170 -5.27 18.45 12.58
CA PRO A 170 -4.51 19.69 12.48
C PRO A 170 -5.46 20.85 12.08
N PRO A 171 -5.20 22.06 12.58
CA PRO A 171 -6.03 23.24 12.31
C PRO A 171 -6.09 23.58 10.84
#